data_dd55d86526a1da860b810a6dd6cc278b
#
_entry.id   dd55d86526a1da860b810a6dd6cc278b
#
_cell.length_a   1.000
_cell.length_b   1.000
_cell.length_c   1.000
_cell.angle_alpha   90.00
_cell.angle_beta   90.00
_cell.angle_gamma   90.00
#
_symmetry.space_group_name_H-M   'P 1'
#
loop_
_entity.id
_entity.type
_entity.pdbx_description
1 polymer ?
#
loop_
_entity_poly.entity_id
_entity_poly.type
_entity_poly.pdbx_seq_one_letter_code
_entity_poly.pdbx_strand_id
1 'polypeptide(L)'
;APIYPLNPEGGAGLTLKELCRKKVFWLFMLMMLGAGAAENTVSQWASAFAEEGLGVTKTVGDLAGPMAFAALMGTARLIYGKWGHKLHLEKCMLGSSLLCVAAYLAIALVPNPFLSLVGCAVCGFSVGILWPGTFSKGSAAIPKGGTVMFALFALAGDLGCSAGPTLAGMVTRVCDGNMRRGILAGIVFPLLLVLCLVFGKKRRAAAGNAQADTNRSHG
;
A
#
# COMPACT_ATOMS: atom_id res chain seq x y z
N ALA A 1 -15.91 -24.34 -21.02
CA ALA A 1 -15.61 -23.56 -19.82
C ALA A 1 -16.75 -22.57 -19.60
N PRO A 2 -17.27 -22.38 -18.38
CA PRO A 2 -18.30 -21.40 -18.13
C PRO A 2 -17.78 -19.99 -18.43
N ILE A 3 -18.49 -19.27 -19.30
CA ILE A 3 -18.18 -17.86 -19.59
C ILE A 3 -18.80 -17.05 -18.44
N TYR A 4 -17.95 -16.60 -17.53
CA TYR A 4 -18.39 -15.66 -16.49
C TYR A 4 -18.51 -14.27 -17.12
N PRO A 5 -19.69 -13.62 -17.11
CA PRO A 5 -19.80 -12.28 -17.63
C PRO A 5 -18.96 -11.33 -16.76
N LEU A 6 -18.05 -10.62 -17.39
CA LEU A 6 -17.17 -9.63 -16.72
C LEU A 6 -17.96 -8.46 -16.11
N ASN A 7 -19.22 -8.29 -16.54
CA ASN A 7 -20.19 -7.35 -15.98
C ASN A 7 -21.51 -8.08 -15.76
N PRO A 8 -21.94 -8.36 -14.52
CA PRO A 8 -23.20 -9.04 -14.22
C PRO A 8 -24.45 -8.33 -14.76
N GLU A 9 -24.36 -7.03 -15.01
CA GLU A 9 -25.49 -6.18 -15.45
C GLU A 9 -25.50 -5.89 -16.98
N GLY A 10 -24.67 -6.56 -17.78
CA GLY A 10 -24.69 -6.44 -19.25
C GLY A 10 -24.41 -5.04 -19.84
N GLY A 11 -24.01 -4.07 -19.02
CA GLY A 11 -23.66 -2.72 -19.45
C GLY A 11 -22.17 -2.58 -19.81
N ALA A 12 -21.85 -1.77 -20.80
CA ALA A 12 -20.48 -1.39 -21.09
C ALA A 12 -19.84 -0.73 -19.84
N GLY A 13 -18.64 -1.22 -19.44
CA GLY A 13 -17.89 -0.59 -18.37
C GLY A 13 -17.54 0.86 -18.68
N LEU A 14 -17.12 1.63 -17.67
CA LEU A 14 -16.68 3.01 -17.86
C LEU A 14 -15.50 3.07 -18.83
N THR A 15 -15.54 4.02 -19.75
CA THR A 15 -14.43 4.30 -20.65
C THR A 15 -13.24 4.91 -19.86
N LEU A 16 -12.02 4.82 -20.40
CA LEU A 16 -10.84 5.43 -19.80
C LEU A 16 -11.04 6.93 -19.51
N LYS A 17 -11.67 7.66 -20.44
CA LYS A 17 -11.96 9.09 -20.29
C LYS A 17 -12.89 9.37 -19.12
N GLU A 18 -13.91 8.54 -18.92
CA GLU A 18 -14.85 8.66 -17.81
C GLU A 18 -14.21 8.30 -16.45
N LEU A 19 -13.32 7.30 -16.43
CA LEU A 19 -12.52 6.96 -15.24
C LEU A 19 -11.63 8.14 -14.84
N CYS A 20 -10.88 8.70 -15.78
CA CYS A 20 -9.97 9.83 -15.53
C CYS A 20 -10.70 11.10 -15.06
N ARG A 21 -11.97 11.28 -15.37
CA ARG A 21 -12.79 12.42 -14.89
C ARG A 21 -13.20 12.26 -13.42
N LYS A 22 -13.14 11.06 -12.85
CA LYS A 22 -13.54 10.80 -11.45
C LYS A 22 -12.37 11.11 -10.50
N LYS A 23 -12.50 12.13 -9.65
CA LYS A 23 -11.48 12.46 -8.63
C LYS A 23 -11.15 11.29 -7.70
N VAL A 24 -12.12 10.42 -7.43
CA VAL A 24 -11.93 9.23 -6.58
C VAL A 24 -11.03 8.19 -7.26
N PHE A 25 -11.03 8.12 -8.59
CA PHE A 25 -10.13 7.24 -9.34
C PHE A 25 -8.66 7.62 -9.09
N TRP A 26 -8.31 8.89 -9.19
CA TRP A 26 -6.96 9.37 -8.92
C TRP A 26 -6.52 9.17 -7.48
N LEU A 27 -7.45 9.25 -6.51
CA LEU A 27 -7.15 8.91 -5.13
C LEU A 27 -6.69 7.46 -5.00
N PHE A 28 -7.37 6.51 -5.64
CA PHE A 28 -6.97 5.10 -5.62
C PHE A 28 -5.69 4.84 -6.42
N MET A 29 -5.46 5.55 -7.53
CA MET A 29 -4.18 5.52 -8.24
C MET A 29 -3.02 5.92 -7.34
N LEU A 30 -3.15 7.02 -6.59
CA LEU A 30 -2.14 7.46 -5.62
C LEU A 30 -1.96 6.45 -4.47
N MET A 31 -3.05 5.85 -4.00
CA MET A 31 -2.98 4.80 -2.96
C MET A 31 -2.22 3.57 -3.48
N MET A 32 -2.47 3.12 -4.71
CA MET A 32 -1.75 1.99 -5.30
C MET A 32 -0.27 2.31 -5.49
N LEU A 33 0.06 3.49 -6.00
CA LEU A 33 1.44 3.96 -6.14
C LEU A 33 2.14 3.99 -4.77
N GLY A 34 1.51 4.57 -3.76
CA GLY A 34 2.05 4.62 -2.40
C GLY A 34 2.24 3.23 -1.79
N ALA A 35 1.30 2.29 -2.03
CA ALA A 35 1.37 0.93 -1.52
C ALA A 35 2.53 0.15 -2.17
N GLY A 36 2.67 0.21 -3.50
CA GLY A 36 3.76 -0.42 -4.23
C GLY A 36 5.13 0.14 -3.83
N ALA A 37 5.23 1.46 -3.71
CA ALA A 37 6.47 2.11 -3.30
C ALA A 37 6.85 1.74 -1.85
N ALA A 38 5.89 1.77 -0.91
CA ALA A 38 6.16 1.42 0.48
C ALA A 38 6.56 -0.05 0.66
N GLU A 39 5.95 -0.97 -0.08
CA GLU A 39 6.28 -2.38 -0.08
C GLU A 39 7.71 -2.61 -0.62
N ASN A 40 7.98 -2.11 -1.81
CA ASN A 40 9.19 -2.50 -2.55
C ASN A 40 10.45 -1.76 -2.05
N THR A 41 10.30 -0.56 -1.49
CA THR A 41 11.43 0.16 -0.89
C THR A 41 12.09 -0.65 0.23
N VAL A 42 11.30 -1.21 1.16
CA VAL A 42 11.84 -1.97 2.29
C VAL A 42 12.23 -3.38 1.88
N SER A 43 11.44 -4.06 1.03
CA SER A 43 11.72 -5.44 0.65
C SER A 43 13.06 -5.60 -0.08
N GLN A 44 13.46 -4.63 -0.89
CA GLN A 44 14.76 -4.65 -1.59
C GLN A 44 15.96 -4.42 -0.66
N TRP A 45 15.78 -3.73 0.46
CA TRP A 45 16.85 -3.48 1.43
C TRP A 45 16.89 -4.51 2.57
N ALA A 46 15.87 -5.39 2.67
CA ALA A 46 15.75 -6.38 3.73
C ALA A 46 16.95 -7.35 3.78
N SER A 47 17.51 -7.73 2.63
CA SER A 47 18.70 -8.57 2.53
C SER A 47 19.92 -7.89 3.19
N ALA A 48 20.18 -6.63 2.85
CA ALA A 48 21.33 -5.89 3.41
C ALA A 48 21.22 -5.74 4.94
N PHE A 49 20.01 -5.49 5.46
CA PHE A 49 19.77 -5.45 6.91
C PHE A 49 19.91 -6.82 7.58
N ALA A 50 19.58 -7.91 6.87
CA ALA A 50 19.80 -9.25 7.39
C ALA A 50 21.29 -9.61 7.48
N GLU A 51 22.08 -9.29 6.46
CA GLU A 51 23.54 -9.47 6.49
C GLU A 51 24.16 -8.72 7.67
N GLU A 52 23.86 -7.43 7.80
CA GLU A 52 24.40 -6.59 8.85
C GLU A 52 23.89 -6.98 10.25
N GLY A 53 22.58 -7.33 10.35
CA GLY A 53 21.92 -7.62 11.63
C GLY A 53 22.23 -8.98 12.22
N LEU A 54 22.40 -9.99 11.38
CA LEU A 54 22.65 -11.37 11.80
C LEU A 54 24.15 -11.74 11.71
N GLY A 55 24.98 -10.91 11.08
CA GLY A 55 26.39 -11.23 10.84
C GLY A 55 26.60 -12.45 9.95
N VAL A 56 25.61 -12.73 9.08
CA VAL A 56 25.62 -13.90 8.18
C VAL A 56 26.19 -13.55 6.81
N THR A 57 26.51 -14.56 6.03
CA THR A 57 26.97 -14.37 4.66
C THR A 57 25.87 -13.73 3.80
N LYS A 58 26.28 -13.06 2.72
CA LYS A 58 25.36 -12.45 1.77
C LYS A 58 24.27 -13.40 1.29
N THR A 59 24.63 -14.65 0.97
CA THR A 59 23.67 -15.68 0.51
C THR A 59 22.58 -15.97 1.55
N VAL A 60 22.95 -16.02 2.83
CA VAL A 60 21.99 -16.24 3.92
C VAL A 60 21.15 -14.98 4.17
N GLY A 61 21.77 -13.78 4.09
CA GLY A 61 21.08 -12.52 4.20
C GLY A 61 20.04 -12.31 3.10
N ASP A 62 20.41 -12.61 1.85
CA ASP A 62 19.50 -12.56 0.67
C ASP A 62 18.30 -13.49 0.82
N LEU A 63 18.46 -14.62 1.52
CA LEU A 63 17.36 -15.52 1.81
C LEU A 63 16.55 -15.07 3.03
N ALA A 64 17.19 -14.82 4.16
CA ALA A 64 16.51 -14.60 5.45
C ALA A 64 15.72 -13.27 5.49
N GLY A 65 16.28 -12.18 4.99
CA GLY A 65 15.65 -10.87 5.01
C GLY A 65 14.36 -10.81 4.19
N PRO A 66 14.42 -11.06 2.86
CA PRO A 66 13.23 -11.10 2.01
C PRO A 66 12.22 -12.17 2.43
N MET A 67 12.68 -13.34 2.93
CA MET A 67 11.79 -14.40 3.40
C MET A 67 11.00 -13.95 4.63
N ALA A 68 11.63 -13.31 5.62
CA ALA A 68 10.92 -12.80 6.80
C ALA A 68 9.88 -11.74 6.42
N PHE A 69 10.24 -10.81 5.53
CA PHE A 69 9.32 -9.82 4.97
C PHE A 69 8.13 -10.50 4.27
N ALA A 70 8.39 -11.42 3.34
CA ALA A 70 7.36 -12.10 2.56
C ALA A 70 6.46 -13.01 3.41
N ALA A 71 7.02 -13.72 4.41
CA ALA A 71 6.26 -14.57 5.31
C ALA A 71 5.26 -13.76 6.14
N LEU A 72 5.67 -12.62 6.70
CA LEU A 72 4.77 -11.76 7.45
C LEU A 72 3.75 -11.05 6.56
N MET A 73 4.14 -10.66 5.33
CA MET A 73 3.20 -10.13 4.35
C MET A 73 2.14 -11.18 3.96
N GLY A 74 2.56 -12.42 3.70
CA GLY A 74 1.66 -13.54 3.43
C GLY A 74 0.71 -13.82 4.60
N THR A 75 1.23 -13.78 5.83
CA THR A 75 0.43 -13.94 7.06
C THR A 75 -0.64 -12.86 7.17
N ALA A 76 -0.31 -11.59 6.91
CA ALA A 76 -1.29 -10.50 6.90
C ALA A 76 -2.38 -10.72 5.84
N ARG A 77 -2.01 -11.18 4.65
CA ARG A 77 -2.97 -11.51 3.56
C ARG A 77 -3.89 -12.68 3.94
N LEU A 78 -3.35 -13.72 4.60
CA LEU A 78 -4.15 -14.86 5.10
C LEU A 78 -5.14 -14.41 6.20
N ILE A 79 -4.69 -13.60 7.14
CA ILE A 79 -5.54 -13.02 8.19
C ILE A 79 -6.67 -12.21 7.56
N TYR A 80 -6.33 -11.34 6.61
CA TYR A 80 -7.33 -10.54 5.90
C TYR A 80 -8.29 -11.40 5.07
N GLY A 81 -7.78 -12.42 4.37
CA GLY A 81 -8.61 -13.34 3.60
C GLY A 81 -9.63 -14.10 4.48
N LYS A 82 -9.20 -14.54 5.67
CA LYS A 82 -10.05 -15.31 6.58
C LYS A 82 -11.04 -14.45 7.36
N TRP A 83 -10.62 -13.27 7.84
CA TRP A 83 -11.42 -12.43 8.74
C TRP A 83 -11.81 -11.07 8.16
N GLY A 84 -11.42 -10.78 6.91
CA GLY A 84 -11.67 -9.48 6.28
C GLY A 84 -13.14 -9.06 6.26
N HIS A 85 -14.07 -10.02 6.17
CA HIS A 85 -15.52 -9.76 6.24
C HIS A 85 -15.99 -9.25 7.62
N LYS A 86 -15.24 -9.55 8.70
CA LYS A 86 -15.52 -9.07 10.08
C LYS A 86 -14.80 -7.77 10.40
N LEU A 87 -13.80 -7.40 9.62
CA LEU A 87 -12.93 -6.27 9.88
C LEU A 87 -13.43 -5.02 9.12
N HIS A 88 -13.39 -3.89 9.79
CA HIS A 88 -13.60 -2.61 9.12
C HIS A 88 -12.39 -2.28 8.24
N LEU A 89 -12.46 -2.61 6.94
CA LEU A 89 -11.38 -2.47 5.98
C LEU A 89 -10.65 -1.11 6.09
N GLU A 90 -11.39 -0.02 6.23
CA GLU A 90 -10.82 1.32 6.32
C GLU A 90 -9.94 1.52 7.56
N LYS A 91 -10.40 1.01 8.72
CA LYS A 91 -9.63 1.06 9.97
C LYS A 91 -8.39 0.18 9.89
N CYS A 92 -8.52 -1.02 9.28
CA CYS A 92 -7.39 -1.93 9.08
C CYS A 92 -6.33 -1.31 8.16
N MET A 93 -6.73 -0.73 7.02
CA MET A 93 -5.79 -0.07 6.10
C MET A 93 -5.10 1.12 6.76
N LEU A 94 -5.84 1.93 7.53
CA LEU A 94 -5.24 3.05 8.26
C LEU A 94 -4.26 2.57 9.33
N GLY A 95 -4.64 1.57 10.12
CA GLY A 95 -3.76 0.95 11.13
C GLY A 95 -2.50 0.35 10.48
N SER A 96 -2.65 -0.37 9.36
CA SER A 96 -1.53 -0.90 8.58
C SER A 96 -0.62 0.20 8.02
N SER A 97 -1.19 1.29 7.49
CA SER A 97 -0.38 2.42 7.00
C SER A 97 0.39 3.12 8.12
N LEU A 98 -0.21 3.27 9.31
CA LEU A 98 0.47 3.82 10.50
C LEU A 98 1.55 2.87 11.01
N LEU A 99 1.28 1.56 11.04
CA LEU A 99 2.29 0.54 11.39
C LEU A 99 3.45 0.55 10.39
N CYS A 100 3.17 0.76 9.09
CA CYS A 100 4.20 0.92 8.07
C CYS A 100 5.07 2.14 8.34
N VAL A 101 4.49 3.30 8.68
CA VAL A 101 5.24 4.50 9.08
C VAL A 101 6.13 4.20 10.29
N ALA A 102 5.59 3.53 11.32
CA ALA A 102 6.36 3.16 12.51
C ALA A 102 7.52 2.20 12.18
N ALA A 103 7.30 1.22 11.30
CA ALA A 103 8.33 0.31 10.82
C ALA A 103 9.45 1.06 10.07
N TYR A 104 9.11 1.98 9.18
CA TYR A 104 10.09 2.84 8.49
C TYR A 104 10.92 3.67 9.46
N LEU A 105 10.29 4.27 10.47
CA LEU A 105 10.99 5.01 11.52
C LEU A 105 11.92 4.10 12.35
N ALA A 106 11.44 2.90 12.71
CA ALA A 106 12.27 1.94 13.43
C ALA A 106 13.51 1.53 12.62
N ILE A 107 13.35 1.20 11.33
CA ILE A 107 14.45 0.84 10.43
C ILE A 107 15.45 2.00 10.29
N ALA A 108 14.95 3.22 10.12
CA ALA A 108 15.78 4.39 9.82
C ALA A 108 16.51 4.96 11.06
N LEU A 109 15.84 4.97 12.22
CA LEU A 109 16.32 5.71 13.40
C LEU A 109 17.00 4.81 14.44
N VAL A 110 16.67 3.52 14.50
CA VAL A 110 17.25 2.62 15.49
C VAL A 110 18.61 2.11 14.98
N PRO A 111 19.75 2.40 15.66
CA PRO A 111 21.08 2.04 15.20
C PRO A 111 21.43 0.57 15.50
N ASN A 112 20.46 -0.32 15.51
CA ASN A 112 20.65 -1.76 15.73
C ASN A 112 20.19 -2.53 14.49
N PRO A 113 21.10 -3.22 13.78
CA PRO A 113 20.77 -3.94 12.53
C PRO A 113 19.72 -5.04 12.73
N PHE A 114 19.77 -5.76 13.85
CA PHE A 114 18.77 -6.79 14.15
C PHE A 114 17.37 -6.18 14.30
N LEU A 115 17.23 -5.05 15.01
CA LEU A 115 15.95 -4.34 15.12
C LEU A 115 15.50 -3.75 13.78
N SER A 116 16.44 -3.36 12.93
CA SER A 116 16.10 -2.95 11.55
C SER A 116 15.53 -4.10 10.74
N LEU A 117 16.09 -5.31 10.88
CA LEU A 117 15.56 -6.51 10.23
C LEU A 117 14.15 -6.85 10.75
N VAL A 118 13.91 -6.77 12.05
CA VAL A 118 12.57 -6.93 12.64
C VAL A 118 11.62 -5.86 12.08
N GLY A 119 12.08 -4.63 11.96
CA GLY A 119 11.34 -3.54 11.32
C GLY A 119 10.96 -3.86 9.86
N CYS A 120 11.88 -4.45 9.08
CA CYS A 120 11.58 -4.92 7.73
C CYS A 120 10.48 -5.97 7.72
N ALA A 121 10.54 -6.96 8.61
CA ALA A 121 9.54 -8.01 8.73
C ALA A 121 8.15 -7.44 9.12
N VAL A 122 8.12 -6.51 10.10
CA VAL A 122 6.89 -5.80 10.50
C VAL A 122 6.35 -4.92 9.36
N CYS A 123 7.22 -4.30 8.58
CA CYS A 123 6.83 -3.58 7.37
C CYS A 123 6.14 -4.52 6.38
N GLY A 124 6.67 -5.73 6.15
CA GLY A 124 6.04 -6.76 5.33
C GLY A 124 4.61 -7.05 5.79
N PHE A 125 4.41 -7.29 7.09
CA PHE A 125 3.05 -7.48 7.66
C PHE A 125 2.14 -6.28 7.37
N SER A 126 2.64 -5.07 7.55
CA SER A 126 1.86 -3.84 7.39
C SER A 126 1.40 -3.59 5.95
N VAL A 127 2.26 -3.86 4.95
CA VAL A 127 1.91 -3.63 3.54
C VAL A 127 0.98 -4.70 2.96
N GLY A 128 0.89 -5.86 3.60
CA GLY A 128 0.14 -7.02 3.09
C GLY A 128 -1.31 -6.76 2.74
N ILE A 129 -2.01 -5.86 3.45
CA ILE A 129 -3.41 -5.51 3.20
C ILE A 129 -3.58 -4.32 2.24
N LEU A 130 -2.54 -3.53 1.99
CA LEU A 130 -2.69 -2.24 1.30
C LEU A 130 -3.10 -2.42 -0.17
N TRP A 131 -2.52 -3.39 -0.88
CA TRP A 131 -2.90 -3.71 -2.25
C TRP A 131 -4.34 -4.25 -2.33
N PRO A 132 -4.67 -5.41 -1.71
CA PRO A 132 -6.00 -5.97 -1.81
C PRO A 132 -7.07 -5.04 -1.23
N GLY A 133 -6.75 -4.30 -0.17
CA GLY A 133 -7.65 -3.31 0.41
C GLY A 133 -7.94 -2.15 -0.54
N THR A 134 -6.95 -1.66 -1.27
CA THR A 134 -7.14 -0.57 -2.25
C THR A 134 -7.99 -1.05 -3.44
N PHE A 135 -7.74 -2.25 -3.95
CA PHE A 135 -8.58 -2.86 -4.99
C PHE A 135 -10.03 -3.02 -4.51
N SER A 136 -10.24 -3.55 -3.31
CA SER A 136 -11.57 -3.75 -2.74
C SER A 136 -12.32 -2.42 -2.53
N LYS A 137 -11.65 -1.39 -2.01
CA LYS A 137 -12.27 -0.05 -1.87
C LYS A 137 -12.52 0.62 -3.21
N GLY A 138 -11.62 0.45 -4.17
CA GLY A 138 -11.75 0.98 -5.53
C GLY A 138 -12.95 0.41 -6.26
N SER A 139 -13.14 -0.92 -6.22
CA SER A 139 -14.29 -1.58 -6.83
C SER A 139 -15.61 -1.16 -6.20
N ALA A 140 -15.66 -1.04 -4.87
CA ALA A 140 -16.84 -0.56 -4.16
C ALA A 140 -17.18 0.92 -4.47
N ALA A 141 -16.15 1.75 -4.70
CA ALA A 141 -16.33 3.17 -4.99
C ALA A 141 -16.67 3.46 -6.47
N ILE A 142 -16.26 2.58 -7.38
CA ILE A 142 -16.48 2.69 -8.83
C ILE A 142 -17.01 1.36 -9.38
N PRO A 143 -18.28 0.98 -9.10
CA PRO A 143 -18.81 -0.34 -9.44
C PRO A 143 -18.76 -0.70 -10.93
N LYS A 144 -18.80 0.32 -11.81
CA LYS A 144 -18.72 0.15 -13.27
C LYS A 144 -17.30 0.32 -13.84
N GLY A 145 -16.25 0.32 -12.98
CA GLY A 145 -14.87 0.56 -13.38
C GLY A 145 -14.28 -0.51 -14.31
N GLY A 146 -14.75 -1.75 -14.17
CA GLY A 146 -14.36 -2.86 -15.04
C GLY A 146 -12.87 -3.22 -14.98
N THR A 147 -12.44 -4.07 -15.90
CA THR A 147 -11.04 -4.56 -16.00
C THR A 147 -10.03 -3.43 -16.21
N VAL A 148 -10.40 -2.40 -16.99
CA VAL A 148 -9.52 -1.26 -17.28
C VAL A 148 -9.11 -0.53 -16.01
N MET A 149 -10.04 -0.31 -15.08
CA MET A 149 -9.74 0.32 -13.79
C MET A 149 -8.73 -0.49 -12.98
N PHE A 150 -8.93 -1.81 -12.90
CA PHE A 150 -8.01 -2.68 -12.15
C PHE A 150 -6.62 -2.73 -12.78
N ALA A 151 -6.54 -2.77 -14.12
CA ALA A 151 -5.26 -2.72 -14.85
C ALA A 151 -4.51 -1.42 -14.58
N LEU A 152 -5.20 -0.28 -14.56
CA LEU A 152 -4.59 1.01 -14.25
C LEU A 152 -4.15 1.12 -12.77
N PHE A 153 -4.93 0.55 -11.85
CA PHE A 153 -4.52 0.48 -10.44
C PHE A 153 -3.25 -0.37 -10.29
N ALA A 154 -3.19 -1.55 -10.94
CA ALA A 154 -1.99 -2.37 -10.95
C ALA A 154 -0.78 -1.61 -11.52
N LEU A 155 -0.95 -0.97 -12.68
CA LEU A 155 0.09 -0.15 -13.30
C LEU A 155 0.60 0.96 -12.35
N ALA A 156 -0.29 1.64 -11.64
CA ALA A 156 0.12 2.64 -10.65
C ALA A 156 0.92 2.03 -9.50
N GLY A 157 0.53 0.82 -9.05
CA GLY A 157 1.29 0.07 -8.06
C GLY A 157 2.69 -0.30 -8.54
N ASP A 158 2.81 -0.81 -9.78
CA ASP A 158 4.08 -1.19 -10.39
C ASP A 158 5.01 0.02 -10.59
N LEU A 159 4.45 1.18 -10.96
CA LEU A 159 5.20 2.44 -10.99
C LEU A 159 5.71 2.82 -9.58
N GLY A 160 4.89 2.60 -8.55
CA GLY A 160 5.31 2.76 -7.15
C GLY A 160 6.44 1.81 -6.78
N CYS A 161 6.34 0.53 -7.17
CA CYS A 161 7.39 -0.47 -6.94
C CYS A 161 8.74 -0.08 -7.53
N SER A 162 8.75 0.70 -8.58
CA SER A 162 9.97 1.25 -9.19
C SER A 162 10.39 2.56 -8.54
N ALA A 163 9.45 3.47 -8.28
CA ALA A 163 9.72 4.81 -7.74
C ALA A 163 10.26 4.77 -6.30
N GLY A 164 9.73 3.87 -5.46
CA GLY A 164 10.14 3.75 -4.06
C GLY A 164 11.62 3.43 -3.88
N PRO A 165 12.10 2.28 -4.37
CA PRO A 165 13.52 1.93 -4.30
C PRO A 165 14.43 2.92 -5.01
N THR A 166 13.98 3.49 -6.12
CA THR A 166 14.74 4.52 -6.85
C THR A 166 14.98 5.74 -5.98
N LEU A 167 13.95 6.28 -5.33
CA LEU A 167 14.07 7.40 -4.40
C LEU A 167 15.02 7.06 -3.25
N ALA A 168 14.82 5.91 -2.61
CA ALA A 168 15.67 5.46 -1.50
C ALA A 168 17.13 5.30 -1.95
N GLY A 169 17.38 4.69 -3.12
CA GLY A 169 18.72 4.52 -3.67
C GLY A 169 19.41 5.83 -4.02
N MET A 170 18.68 6.80 -4.58
CA MET A 170 19.20 8.14 -4.88
C MET A 170 19.63 8.86 -3.60
N VAL A 171 18.77 8.86 -2.57
CA VAL A 171 19.08 9.48 -1.27
C VAL A 171 20.24 8.76 -0.58
N THR A 172 20.27 7.44 -0.60
CA THR A 172 21.40 6.64 -0.06
C THR A 172 22.71 7.06 -0.70
N ARG A 173 22.74 7.21 -2.04
CA ARG A 173 23.94 7.63 -2.79
C ARG A 173 24.39 9.04 -2.40
N VAL A 174 23.47 9.99 -2.30
CA VAL A 174 23.77 11.39 -1.93
C VAL A 174 24.20 11.50 -0.47
N CYS A 175 23.81 10.55 0.38
CA CYS A 175 24.12 10.50 1.80
C CYS A 175 25.26 9.52 2.13
N ASP A 176 26.30 9.45 1.28
CA ASP A 176 27.55 8.67 1.50
C ASP A 176 27.28 7.17 1.74
N GLY A 177 26.31 6.59 1.05
CA GLY A 177 25.96 5.18 1.16
C GLY A 177 25.06 4.83 2.37
N ASN A 178 24.56 5.81 3.11
CA ASN A 178 23.76 5.58 4.30
C ASN A 178 22.36 5.08 3.94
N MET A 179 22.15 3.75 3.98
CA MET A 179 20.89 3.07 3.68
C MET A 179 19.71 3.56 4.54
N ARG A 180 19.97 3.89 5.81
CA ARG A 180 18.94 4.35 6.76
C ARG A 180 18.32 5.67 6.32
N ARG A 181 19.13 6.59 5.77
CA ARG A 181 18.65 7.85 5.20
C ARG A 181 17.82 7.62 3.94
N GLY A 182 18.18 6.63 3.13
CA GLY A 182 17.37 6.21 1.96
C GLY A 182 15.99 5.70 2.38
N ILE A 183 15.92 4.80 3.37
CA ILE A 183 14.65 4.32 3.91
C ILE A 183 13.84 5.46 4.53
N LEU A 184 14.48 6.37 5.27
CA LEU A 184 13.79 7.52 5.85
C LEU A 184 13.14 8.41 4.77
N ALA A 185 13.80 8.62 3.63
CA ALA A 185 13.21 9.34 2.50
C ALA A 185 11.97 8.62 1.94
N GLY A 186 12.00 7.28 1.92
CA GLY A 186 10.88 6.45 1.49
C GLY A 186 9.63 6.56 2.36
N ILE A 187 9.71 7.13 3.58
CA ILE A 187 8.57 7.31 4.48
C ILE A 187 7.45 8.17 3.87
N VAL A 188 7.76 8.96 2.86
CA VAL A 188 6.77 9.77 2.11
C VAL A 188 5.63 8.90 1.55
N PHE A 189 5.90 7.66 1.17
CA PHE A 189 4.91 6.78 0.56
C PHE A 189 3.88 6.23 1.57
N PRO A 190 4.26 5.66 2.72
CA PRO A 190 3.27 5.30 3.73
C PRO A 190 2.56 6.52 4.34
N LEU A 191 3.19 7.69 4.44
CA LEU A 191 2.51 8.92 4.81
C LEU A 191 1.48 9.36 3.77
N LEU A 192 1.79 9.23 2.49
CA LEU A 192 0.83 9.47 1.40
C LEU A 192 -0.40 8.58 1.55
N LEU A 193 -0.22 7.30 1.90
CA LEU A 193 -1.33 6.37 2.16
C LEU A 193 -2.20 6.83 3.34
N VAL A 194 -1.59 7.23 4.45
CA VAL A 194 -2.32 7.76 5.62
C VAL A 194 -3.14 8.99 5.21
N LEU A 195 -2.53 9.92 4.48
CA LEU A 195 -3.21 11.12 4.00
C LEU A 195 -4.38 10.79 3.08
N CYS A 196 -4.18 9.91 2.09
CA CYS A 196 -5.24 9.47 1.16
C CYS A 196 -6.42 8.83 1.90
N LEU A 197 -6.15 7.99 2.92
CA LEU A 197 -7.19 7.35 3.72
C LEU A 197 -7.96 8.35 4.57
N VAL A 198 -7.28 9.29 5.23
CA VAL A 198 -7.90 10.32 6.07
C VAL A 198 -8.73 11.28 5.23
N PHE A 199 -8.18 11.78 4.11
CA PHE A 199 -8.93 12.68 3.21
C PHE A 199 -10.10 11.98 2.53
N GLY A 200 -9.94 10.72 2.13
CA GLY A 200 -11.02 9.90 1.56
C GLY A 200 -12.18 9.74 2.54
N LYS A 201 -11.89 9.53 3.83
CA LYS A 201 -12.90 9.45 4.88
C LYS A 201 -13.66 10.76 5.08
N LYS A 202 -12.94 11.89 5.17
CA LYS A 202 -13.57 13.22 5.33
C LYS A 202 -14.52 13.56 4.18
N ARG A 203 -14.13 13.25 2.93
CA ARG A 203 -14.98 13.50 1.76
C ARG A 203 -16.26 12.67 1.76
N ARG A 204 -16.20 11.40 2.20
CA ARG A 204 -17.41 10.54 2.32
C ARG A 204 -18.35 11.05 3.40
N ALA A 205 -17.82 11.48 4.55
CA ALA A 205 -18.61 12.04 5.63
C ALA A 205 -19.32 13.35 5.20
N ALA A 206 -18.61 14.23 4.49
CA ALA A 206 -19.17 15.48 3.97
C ALA A 206 -20.29 15.23 2.91
N ALA A 207 -20.09 14.25 2.02
CA ALA A 207 -21.10 13.88 1.02
C ALA A 207 -22.33 13.26 1.68
N GLY A 208 -22.17 12.42 2.70
CA GLY A 208 -23.29 11.83 3.45
C GLY A 208 -24.13 12.86 4.20
N ASN A 209 -23.48 13.86 4.81
CA ASN A 209 -24.20 14.95 5.51
C ASN A 209 -24.97 15.83 4.52
N ALA A 210 -24.39 16.18 3.37
CA ALA A 210 -25.07 16.97 2.35
C ALA A 210 -26.32 16.27 1.80
N GLN A 211 -26.27 14.96 1.65
CA GLN A 211 -27.41 14.16 1.18
C GLN A 211 -28.51 14.01 2.24
N ALA A 212 -28.15 13.95 3.52
CA ALA A 212 -29.09 13.94 4.64
C ALA A 212 -29.84 15.29 4.80
N ASP A 213 -29.12 16.40 4.60
CA ASP A 213 -29.72 17.74 4.65
C ASP A 213 -30.70 17.99 3.48
N THR A 214 -30.36 17.50 2.28
CA THR A 214 -31.25 17.61 1.11
C THR A 214 -32.55 16.82 1.32
N ASN A 215 -32.46 15.63 1.91
CA ASN A 215 -33.66 14.83 2.22
C ASN A 215 -34.53 15.45 3.34
N ARG A 216 -33.95 16.22 4.27
CA ARG A 216 -34.70 16.93 5.31
C ARG A 216 -35.41 18.18 4.81
N SER A 217 -34.93 18.79 3.73
CA SER A 217 -35.54 20.00 3.15
C SER A 217 -36.70 19.70 2.18
N HIS A 218 -36.89 18.43 1.79
CA HIS A 218 -37.96 17.99 0.88
C HIS A 218 -39.03 17.12 1.55
N GLY A 219 -39.01 16.87 2.84
CA GLY A 219 -40.01 16.21 3.66
C GLY A 219 -40.65 17.18 4.64
#